data_ee0c6f17bf84d00851257427d687623a
#
_entry.id   ee0c6f17bf84d00851257427d687623a
#
_cell.length_a   1.000
_cell.length_b   1.000
_cell.length_c   1.000
_cell.angle_alpha   90.00
_cell.angle_beta   90.00
_cell.angle_gamma   90.00
#
_symmetry.space_group_name_H-M   'P 1'
#
loop_
_entity.id
_entity.type
_entity.pdbx_description
1 polymer ?
#
loop_
_entity_poly.entity_id
_entity_poly.type
_entity_poly.pdbx_seq_one_letter_code
_entity_poly.pdbx_strand_id
1 'polypeptide(L)'
;MKFYDDNQKKVRYRFGFYSLLFMTALLFIYISLPIDSLGGISYQNAIMIIIMVSALFFLVNIVYRNAFFDIYTRSPFWSNVFFLVMAGLQAQRSYQLYHLGMDLPVPINTVEFVMLHGLQVVLYLSIPLTYGVRLFVDRQTRKAKEQNAHETGQSS
;
A
#
# COMPACT_ATOMS: atom_id res chain seq x y z
N MET A 1 13.14 -6.03 -24.47
CA MET A 1 13.74 -5.31 -23.34
C MET A 1 13.17 -5.88 -22.05
N LYS A 2 13.99 -6.43 -21.11
CA LYS A 2 13.50 -7.00 -19.84
C LYS A 2 13.51 -5.88 -18.80
N PHE A 3 12.34 -5.34 -18.46
CA PHE A 3 12.19 -4.28 -17.44
C PHE A 3 12.39 -4.80 -16.00
N TYR A 4 12.17 -6.08 -15.76
CA TYR A 4 12.24 -6.72 -14.44
C TYR A 4 13.10 -7.97 -14.50
N ASP A 5 13.90 -8.16 -13.43
CA ASP A 5 14.62 -9.41 -13.21
C ASP A 5 13.65 -10.58 -12.99
N ASP A 6 14.10 -11.80 -13.28
CA ASP A 6 13.26 -12.99 -13.18
C ASP A 6 12.79 -13.25 -11.73
N ASN A 7 13.60 -12.88 -10.73
CA ASN A 7 13.19 -12.91 -9.33
C ASN A 7 12.09 -11.89 -9.01
N GLN A 8 12.18 -10.67 -9.55
CA GLN A 8 11.15 -9.64 -9.38
C GLN A 8 9.82 -10.09 -10.01
N LYS A 9 9.86 -10.73 -11.17
CA LYS A 9 8.67 -11.29 -11.82
C LYS A 9 8.04 -12.38 -10.95
N LYS A 10 8.82 -13.34 -10.45
CA LYS A 10 8.32 -14.39 -9.55
C LYS A 10 7.66 -13.82 -8.31
N VAL A 11 8.26 -12.80 -7.69
CA VAL A 11 7.68 -12.12 -6.53
C VAL A 11 6.35 -11.45 -6.89
N ARG A 12 6.27 -10.73 -8.02
CA ARG A 12 5.05 -10.08 -8.49
C ARG A 12 3.92 -11.08 -8.75
N TYR A 13 4.20 -12.18 -9.47
CA TYR A 13 3.21 -13.22 -9.73
C TYR A 13 2.71 -13.87 -8.45
N ARG A 14 3.63 -14.20 -7.53
CA ARG A 14 3.29 -14.83 -6.26
C ARG A 14 2.39 -13.93 -5.41
N PHE A 15 2.77 -12.65 -5.22
CA PHE A 15 1.97 -11.73 -4.43
C PHE A 15 0.71 -11.24 -5.16
N GLY A 16 0.71 -11.18 -6.49
CA GLY A 16 -0.50 -10.97 -7.27
C GLY A 16 -1.52 -12.08 -7.03
N PHE A 17 -1.09 -13.35 -7.04
CA PHE A 17 -1.94 -14.48 -6.72
C PHE A 17 -2.47 -14.45 -5.28
N TYR A 18 -1.60 -14.16 -4.29
CA TYR A 18 -2.04 -14.03 -2.90
C TYR A 18 -3.00 -12.87 -2.69
N SER A 19 -2.80 -11.74 -3.38
CA SER A 19 -3.73 -10.61 -3.33
C SER A 19 -5.09 -10.96 -3.91
N LEU A 20 -5.13 -11.74 -5.00
CA LEU A 20 -6.36 -12.23 -5.59
C LEU A 20 -7.10 -13.17 -4.62
N LEU A 21 -6.40 -14.12 -3.99
CA LEU A 21 -6.99 -15.01 -2.97
C LEU A 21 -7.52 -14.22 -1.78
N PHE A 22 -6.75 -13.23 -1.31
CA PHE A 22 -7.16 -12.36 -0.21
C PHE A 22 -8.41 -11.55 -0.58
N MET A 23 -8.46 -10.96 -1.77
CA MET A 23 -9.64 -10.25 -2.27
C MET A 23 -10.86 -11.18 -2.34
N THR A 24 -10.69 -12.39 -2.86
CA THR A 24 -11.77 -13.38 -2.93
C THR A 24 -12.27 -13.76 -1.55
N ALA A 25 -11.38 -13.99 -0.58
CA ALA A 25 -11.75 -14.27 0.80
C ALA A 25 -12.56 -13.11 1.43
N LEU A 26 -12.12 -11.86 1.24
CA LEU A 26 -12.85 -10.69 1.71
C LEU A 26 -14.24 -10.56 1.08
N LEU A 27 -14.36 -10.86 -0.22
CA LEU A 27 -15.66 -10.87 -0.90
C LEU A 27 -16.58 -11.95 -0.34
N PHE A 28 -16.07 -13.16 -0.07
CA PHE A 28 -16.87 -14.21 0.58
C PHE A 28 -17.35 -13.80 1.98
N ILE A 29 -16.46 -13.23 2.78
CA ILE A 29 -16.82 -12.70 4.11
C ILE A 29 -17.92 -11.63 3.96
N TYR A 30 -17.72 -10.68 3.04
CA TYR A 30 -18.67 -9.61 2.80
C TYR A 30 -20.07 -10.14 2.42
N ILE A 31 -20.15 -11.11 1.50
CA ILE A 31 -21.43 -11.72 1.06
C ILE A 31 -22.10 -12.49 2.21
N SER A 32 -21.31 -13.05 3.13
CA SER A 32 -21.81 -13.83 4.26
C SER A 32 -22.31 -12.98 5.43
N LEU A 33 -21.97 -11.68 5.46
CA LEU A 33 -22.40 -10.77 6.53
C LEU A 33 -23.80 -10.23 6.25
N PRO A 34 -24.66 -10.05 7.28
CA PRO A 34 -25.94 -9.36 7.12
C PRO A 34 -25.70 -7.91 6.65
N ILE A 35 -26.49 -7.46 5.67
CA ILE A 35 -26.34 -6.12 5.05
C ILE A 35 -26.41 -5.01 6.11
N ASP A 36 -27.24 -5.17 7.14
CA ASP A 36 -27.43 -4.20 8.22
C ASP A 36 -26.21 -4.03 9.14
N SER A 37 -25.26 -4.99 9.12
CA SER A 37 -24.07 -4.98 9.98
C SER A 37 -22.94 -4.04 9.48
N LEU A 38 -23.07 -3.51 8.28
CA LEU A 38 -22.02 -2.76 7.60
C LEU A 38 -22.13 -1.24 7.74
N GLY A 39 -22.92 -0.74 8.70
CA GLY A 39 -22.97 0.69 9.03
C GLY A 39 -23.46 1.60 7.91
N GLY A 40 -24.30 1.08 6.99
CA GLY A 40 -24.87 1.86 5.89
C GLY A 40 -23.91 2.10 4.71
N ILE A 41 -22.82 1.33 4.60
CA ILE A 41 -21.92 1.41 3.45
C ILE A 41 -22.63 0.81 2.23
N SER A 42 -22.66 1.54 1.12
CA SER A 42 -23.27 1.05 -0.12
C SER A 42 -22.50 -0.15 -0.68
N TYR A 43 -23.22 -1.04 -1.36
CA TYR A 43 -22.64 -2.25 -1.96
C TYR A 43 -21.46 -1.94 -2.89
N GLN A 44 -21.57 -0.90 -3.71
CA GLN A 44 -20.52 -0.48 -4.63
C GLN A 44 -19.26 -0.02 -3.88
N ASN A 45 -19.42 0.76 -2.83
CA ASN A 45 -18.30 1.28 -2.06
C ASN A 45 -17.64 0.20 -1.19
N ALA A 46 -18.40 -0.77 -0.69
CA ALA A 46 -17.83 -1.93 -0.02
C ALA A 46 -16.91 -2.75 -0.95
N ILE A 47 -17.33 -3.00 -2.19
CA ILE A 47 -16.48 -3.67 -3.19
C ILE A 47 -15.22 -2.83 -3.47
N MET A 48 -15.35 -1.51 -3.64
CA MET A 48 -14.20 -0.63 -3.86
C MET A 48 -13.20 -0.67 -2.69
N ILE A 49 -13.69 -0.69 -1.46
CA ILE A 49 -12.86 -0.84 -0.25
C ILE A 49 -12.10 -2.17 -0.28
N ILE A 50 -12.77 -3.28 -0.60
CA ILE A 50 -12.14 -4.60 -0.71
C ILE A 50 -11.03 -4.62 -1.76
N ILE A 51 -11.30 -4.04 -2.93
CA ILE A 51 -10.29 -3.91 -4.00
C ILE A 51 -9.09 -3.09 -3.52
N MET A 52 -9.31 -1.94 -2.88
CA MET A 52 -8.25 -1.07 -2.37
C MET A 52 -7.40 -1.75 -1.28
N VAL A 53 -8.03 -2.46 -0.34
CA VAL A 53 -7.32 -3.20 0.70
C VAL A 53 -6.47 -4.31 0.09
N SER A 54 -7.00 -5.01 -0.91
CA SER A 54 -6.24 -6.05 -1.63
C SER A 54 -5.08 -5.48 -2.45
N ALA A 55 -5.28 -4.32 -3.08
CA ALA A 55 -4.21 -3.59 -3.77
C ALA A 55 -3.14 -3.10 -2.80
N LEU A 56 -3.51 -2.61 -1.61
CA LEU A 56 -2.59 -2.22 -0.55
C LEU A 56 -1.72 -3.40 -0.10
N PHE A 57 -2.34 -4.56 0.15
CA PHE A 57 -1.62 -5.78 0.48
C PHE A 57 -0.59 -6.14 -0.61
N PHE A 58 -0.98 -6.09 -1.87
CA PHE A 58 -0.09 -6.35 -3.01
C PHE A 58 1.07 -5.34 -3.04
N LEU A 59 0.77 -4.03 -3.01
CA LEU A 59 1.76 -2.96 -3.13
C LEU A 59 2.81 -3.01 -2.01
N VAL A 60 2.38 -3.16 -0.76
CA VAL A 60 3.30 -3.25 0.39
C VAL A 60 4.27 -4.42 0.20
N ASN A 61 3.78 -5.59 -0.21
CA ASN A 61 4.64 -6.76 -0.38
C ASN A 61 5.63 -6.62 -1.55
N ILE A 62 5.21 -6.09 -2.70
CA ILE A 62 6.12 -5.93 -3.84
C ILE A 62 7.15 -4.83 -3.62
N VAL A 63 6.79 -3.73 -2.91
CA VAL A 63 7.74 -2.66 -2.55
C VAL A 63 8.76 -3.18 -1.54
N TYR A 64 8.31 -3.84 -0.48
CA TYR A 64 9.19 -4.40 0.54
C TYR A 64 10.21 -5.39 -0.05
N ARG A 65 9.79 -6.21 -1.01
CA ARG A 65 10.65 -7.19 -1.68
C ARG A 65 11.42 -6.66 -2.90
N ASN A 66 11.46 -5.34 -3.09
CA ASN A 66 12.15 -4.68 -4.21
C ASN A 66 11.67 -5.14 -5.61
N ALA A 67 10.45 -5.55 -5.71
CA ALA A 67 9.86 -5.97 -6.98
C ALA A 67 8.98 -4.88 -7.63
N PHE A 68 8.84 -3.72 -6.98
CA PHE A 68 8.04 -2.60 -7.47
C PHE A 68 8.80 -1.76 -8.51
N PHE A 69 10.05 -1.39 -8.20
CA PHE A 69 10.85 -0.55 -9.07
C PHE A 69 11.50 -1.37 -10.19
N ASP A 70 11.56 -0.79 -11.37
CA ASP A 70 12.25 -1.36 -12.53
C ASP A 70 13.76 -1.47 -12.26
N ILE A 71 14.43 -2.47 -12.87
CA ILE A 71 15.89 -2.64 -12.82
C ILE A 71 16.64 -1.44 -13.40
N TYR A 72 16.02 -0.68 -14.30
CA TYR A 72 16.58 0.53 -14.90
C TYR A 72 16.32 1.79 -14.07
N THR A 73 15.50 1.72 -13.01
CA THR A 73 15.25 2.86 -12.13
C THR A 73 16.50 3.16 -11.32
N ARG A 74 17.32 4.11 -11.82
CA ARG A 74 18.59 4.52 -11.23
C ARG A 74 18.44 5.06 -9.81
N SER A 75 17.31 5.67 -9.50
CA SER A 75 16.97 6.13 -8.16
C SER A 75 15.46 6.03 -7.94
N PRO A 76 15.01 5.20 -6.99
CA PRO A 76 13.61 5.15 -6.59
C PRO A 76 13.15 6.41 -5.84
N PHE A 77 14.06 7.33 -5.53
CA PHE A 77 13.77 8.57 -4.80
C PHE A 77 12.66 9.39 -5.47
N TRP A 78 12.80 9.70 -6.77
CA TRP A 78 11.82 10.51 -7.49
C TRP A 78 10.44 9.84 -7.57
N SER A 79 10.41 8.53 -7.73
CA SER A 79 9.15 7.79 -7.68
C SER A 79 8.46 7.90 -6.31
N ASN A 80 9.24 7.82 -5.22
CA ASN A 80 8.70 7.99 -3.87
C ASN A 80 8.21 9.42 -3.63
N VAL A 81 8.94 10.44 -4.09
CA VAL A 81 8.51 11.85 -4.04
C VAL A 81 7.19 12.03 -4.81
N PHE A 82 7.07 11.44 -6.00
CA PHE A 82 5.82 11.48 -6.78
C PHE A 82 4.64 10.92 -5.98
N PHE A 83 4.79 9.74 -5.35
CA PHE A 83 3.72 9.15 -4.54
C PHE A 83 3.38 9.97 -3.31
N LEU A 84 4.36 10.62 -2.66
CA LEU A 84 4.11 11.56 -1.56
C LEU A 84 3.29 12.77 -2.01
N VAL A 85 3.63 13.36 -3.16
CA VAL A 85 2.89 14.47 -3.75
C VAL A 85 1.46 14.03 -4.08
N MET A 86 1.28 12.87 -4.71
CA MET A 86 -0.05 12.33 -5.00
C MET A 86 -0.88 12.08 -3.74
N ALA A 87 -0.26 11.57 -2.68
CA ALA A 87 -0.94 11.41 -1.38
C ALA A 87 -1.40 12.76 -0.80
N GLY A 88 -0.55 13.79 -0.86
CA GLY A 88 -0.88 15.14 -0.42
C GLY A 88 -2.03 15.77 -1.22
N LEU A 89 -1.98 15.66 -2.55
CA LEU A 89 -3.04 16.14 -3.44
C LEU A 89 -4.37 15.41 -3.17
N GLN A 90 -4.31 14.09 -2.96
CA GLN A 90 -5.50 13.31 -2.65
C GLN A 90 -6.08 13.68 -1.28
N ALA A 91 -5.24 13.89 -0.28
CA ALA A 91 -5.68 14.34 1.05
C ALA A 91 -6.33 15.73 0.99
N GLN A 92 -5.72 16.66 0.25
CA GLN A 92 -6.29 18.00 0.04
C GLN A 92 -7.64 17.94 -0.68
N ARG A 93 -7.75 17.14 -1.75
CA ARG A 93 -9.00 16.94 -2.47
C ARG A 93 -10.08 16.34 -1.58
N SER A 94 -9.72 15.34 -0.78
CA SER A 94 -10.65 14.70 0.16
C SER A 94 -11.15 15.68 1.21
N TYR A 95 -10.28 16.54 1.75
CA TYR A 95 -10.63 17.60 2.67
C TYR A 95 -11.63 18.59 2.05
N GLN A 96 -11.36 19.06 0.83
CA GLN A 96 -12.24 19.98 0.12
C GLN A 96 -13.62 19.35 -0.15
N LEU A 97 -13.66 18.09 -0.62
CA LEU A 97 -14.92 17.38 -0.88
C LEU A 97 -15.72 17.17 0.41
N TYR A 98 -15.06 16.88 1.52
CA TYR A 98 -15.72 16.74 2.81
C TYR A 98 -16.40 18.05 3.23
N HIS A 99 -15.71 19.18 3.16
CA HIS A 99 -16.28 20.48 3.49
C HIS A 99 -17.43 20.88 2.55
N LEU A 100 -17.26 20.69 1.24
CA LEU A 100 -18.34 20.94 0.27
C LEU A 100 -19.55 20.04 0.52
N GLY A 101 -19.34 18.80 0.92
CA GLY A 101 -20.39 17.84 1.19
C GLY A 101 -21.18 18.12 2.47
N MET A 102 -20.58 18.79 3.44
CA MET A 102 -21.28 19.23 4.67
C MET A 102 -22.32 20.32 4.40
N ASP A 103 -22.15 21.08 3.31
CA ASP A 103 -23.08 22.13 2.91
C ASP A 103 -24.22 21.61 2.00
N LEU A 104 -24.23 20.31 1.66
CA LEU A 104 -25.26 19.72 0.83
C LEU A 104 -26.50 19.31 1.67
N PRO A 105 -27.70 19.40 1.10
CA PRO A 105 -28.95 19.04 1.79
C PRO A 105 -29.06 17.54 2.11
N VAL A 106 -28.24 16.70 1.48
CA VAL A 106 -28.14 15.26 1.74
C VAL A 106 -26.85 14.99 2.49
N PRO A 107 -26.90 14.52 3.74
CA PRO A 107 -25.70 14.25 4.52
C PRO A 107 -24.86 13.15 3.88
N ILE A 108 -23.58 13.43 3.68
CA ILE A 108 -22.60 12.40 3.25
C ILE A 108 -22.49 11.38 4.37
N ASN A 109 -22.54 10.09 4.02
CA ASN A 109 -22.17 9.05 4.97
C ASN A 109 -20.66 9.19 5.32
N THR A 110 -20.39 9.82 6.46
CA THR A 110 -19.03 10.17 6.91
C THR A 110 -18.13 8.93 6.99
N VAL A 111 -18.65 7.80 7.44
CA VAL A 111 -17.87 6.54 7.55
C VAL A 111 -17.43 6.06 6.17
N GLU A 112 -18.35 6.01 5.23
CA GLU A 112 -18.11 5.59 3.85
C GLU A 112 -17.11 6.52 3.15
N PHE A 113 -17.29 7.83 3.30
CA PHE A 113 -16.41 8.85 2.75
C PHE A 113 -14.98 8.71 3.29
N VAL A 114 -14.83 8.62 4.62
CA VAL A 114 -13.52 8.50 5.27
C VAL A 114 -12.83 7.20 4.88
N MET A 115 -13.55 6.09 4.81
CA MET A 115 -12.98 4.81 4.39
C MET A 115 -12.47 4.85 2.96
N LEU A 116 -13.25 5.33 2.01
CA LEU A 116 -12.85 5.37 0.59
C LEU A 116 -11.67 6.30 0.36
N HIS A 117 -11.80 7.55 0.79
CA HIS A 117 -10.80 8.56 0.52
C HIS A 117 -9.56 8.39 1.40
N GLY A 118 -9.73 7.95 2.65
CA GLY A 118 -8.63 7.60 3.54
C GLY A 118 -7.78 6.45 2.99
N LEU A 119 -8.41 5.38 2.48
CA LEU A 119 -7.70 4.27 1.84
C LEU A 119 -6.93 4.69 0.59
N GLN A 120 -7.46 5.63 -0.21
CA GLN A 120 -6.71 6.17 -1.36
C GLN A 120 -5.43 6.87 -0.91
N VAL A 121 -5.49 7.71 0.13
CA VAL A 121 -4.30 8.37 0.69
C VAL A 121 -3.31 7.33 1.22
N VAL A 122 -3.80 6.32 1.97
CA VAL A 122 -2.97 5.24 2.51
C VAL A 122 -2.30 4.43 1.40
N LEU A 123 -2.99 4.16 0.28
CA LEU A 123 -2.41 3.49 -0.89
C LEU A 123 -1.19 4.24 -1.44
N TYR A 124 -1.31 5.55 -1.64
CA TYR A 124 -0.17 6.35 -2.12
C TYR A 124 0.95 6.42 -1.09
N LEU A 125 0.63 6.60 0.20
CA LEU A 125 1.63 6.63 1.28
C LEU A 125 2.32 5.29 1.52
N SER A 126 1.65 4.18 1.25
CA SER A 126 2.20 2.84 1.50
C SER A 126 3.50 2.58 0.76
N ILE A 127 3.67 3.12 -0.45
CA ILE A 127 4.86 2.93 -1.28
C ILE A 127 6.09 3.59 -0.65
N PRO A 128 6.12 4.91 -0.38
CA PRO A 128 7.28 5.56 0.22
C PRO A 128 7.53 5.10 1.66
N LEU A 129 6.49 4.82 2.45
CA LEU A 129 6.64 4.33 3.82
C LEU A 129 7.29 2.93 3.83
N THR A 130 6.77 2.00 3.03
CA THR A 130 7.33 0.63 2.94
C THR A 130 8.76 0.66 2.43
N TYR A 131 9.06 1.50 1.45
CA TYR A 131 10.41 1.70 0.96
C TYR A 131 11.35 2.25 2.05
N GLY A 132 10.90 3.24 2.81
CA GLY A 132 11.64 3.81 3.95
C GLY A 132 11.95 2.79 5.04
N VAL A 133 10.94 2.01 5.46
CA VAL A 133 11.11 0.91 6.43
C VAL A 133 12.14 -0.10 5.95
N ARG A 134 12.07 -0.49 4.69
CA ARG A 134 13.03 -1.41 4.10
C ARG A 134 14.45 -0.85 4.13
N LEU A 135 14.66 0.39 3.72
CA LEU A 135 15.98 1.04 3.77
C LEU A 135 16.55 1.07 5.19
N PHE A 136 15.69 1.31 6.17
CA PHE A 136 16.09 1.30 7.58
C PHE A 136 16.54 -0.10 8.03
N VAL A 137 15.76 -1.14 7.71
CA VAL A 137 16.10 -2.54 8.02
C VAL A 137 17.41 -2.96 7.34
N ASP A 138 17.58 -2.64 6.05
CA ASP A 138 18.79 -2.95 5.30
C ASP A 138 20.03 -2.29 5.90
N ARG A 139 19.91 -1.04 6.37
CA ARG A 139 21.01 -0.33 7.06
C ARG A 139 21.39 -0.98 8.38
N GLN A 140 20.40 -1.38 9.19
CA GLN A 140 20.65 -2.06 10.44
C GLN A 140 21.33 -3.41 10.26
N THR A 141 20.87 -4.18 9.27
CA THR A 141 21.46 -5.49 8.96
C THR A 141 22.91 -5.38 8.49
N ARG A 142 23.24 -4.35 7.72
CA ARG A 142 24.63 -4.08 7.30
C ARG A 142 25.53 -3.76 8.51
N LYS A 143 25.09 -2.85 9.38
CA LYS A 143 25.86 -2.49 10.59
C LYS A 143 26.12 -3.71 11.50
N ALA A 144 25.10 -4.56 11.72
CA ALA A 144 25.27 -5.78 12.50
C ALA A 144 26.28 -6.75 11.86
N LYS A 145 26.29 -6.89 10.52
CA LYS A 145 27.27 -7.72 9.82
C LYS A 145 28.70 -7.17 9.92
N GLU A 146 28.88 -5.86 9.87
CA GLU A 146 30.18 -5.19 10.01
C GLU A 146 30.72 -5.38 11.43
N GLN A 147 29.91 -5.27 12.47
CA GLN A 147 30.29 -5.52 13.86
C GLN A 147 30.74 -6.97 14.09
N ASN A 148 29.96 -7.93 13.61
CA ASN A 148 30.31 -9.35 13.74
C ASN A 148 31.61 -9.70 12.98
N ALA A 149 31.87 -9.06 11.82
CA ALA A 149 33.10 -9.25 11.07
C ALA A 149 34.34 -8.69 11.82
N HIS A 150 34.18 -7.57 12.54
CA HIS A 150 35.26 -7.01 13.37
C HIS A 150 35.57 -7.89 14.57
N GLU A 151 34.57 -8.45 15.23
CA GLU A 151 34.77 -9.34 16.39
C GLU A 151 35.45 -10.66 16.00
N THR A 152 35.10 -11.23 14.86
CA THR A 152 35.74 -12.48 14.35
C THR A 152 37.15 -12.26 13.83
N GLY A 153 37.49 -11.06 13.32
CA GLY A 153 38.85 -10.72 12.85
C GLY A 153 39.85 -10.39 13.96
N GLN A 154 39.39 -10.09 15.19
CA GLN A 154 40.25 -9.84 16.34
C GLN A 154 40.59 -11.10 17.15
N SER A 155 39.95 -12.23 16.88
CA SER A 155 40.18 -13.50 17.57
C SER A 155 41.14 -14.45 16.84
N SER A 156 41.79 -13.99 15.77
CA SER A 156 42.80 -14.73 14.99
C SER A 156 44.19 -14.14 15.21
#